data_28f39c711db746abe9bde261669d9da3
#
_entry.id   28f39c711db746abe9bde261669d9da3
#
_cell.length_a   1.000
_cell.length_b   1.000
_cell.length_c   1.000
_cell.angle_alpha   90.00
_cell.angle_beta   90.00
_cell.angle_gamma   90.00
#
_symmetry.space_group_name_H-M   'P 1'
#
loop_
_entity.id
_entity.type
_entity.pdbx_description
1 polymer ?
#
loop_
_entity_poly.entity_id
_entity_poly.type
_entity_poly.pdbx_seq_one_letter_code
_entity_poly.pdbx_strand_id
1 'polypeptide(L)'
;MTGTFVLSFDFEDWHQIVRRRLGHDDWRHGDPAFDRHVALTLDLLDELNVTATFFVAGVTAERHPEALREVAARGHEIGCHGHDHRHLYRLTPEEFRDDVRRCLDVIGETCGAEPLGYRAPWFSINRETPWAYGILRELGFRYDSSLYDSPRYRRRIRPVPTSPFRVDEGLWEFPIAVARYRRLHLPLGGGTYWRVLPAAVLRRGLDRVVRQSTFPVVYFHPYELAPETLEVALPPGTGRLARLQETRRRIHKNVRRRLIEERIREAAVRFRLVPFREVIQPADDRDPTLLRPARASV
;
A
#
# COMPACT_ATOMS: atom_id res chain seq x y z
N MET A 1 -6.86 -21.28 -15.15
CA MET A 1 -7.05 -20.90 -13.74
C MET A 1 -6.78 -19.43 -13.62
N THR A 2 -7.75 -18.70 -13.21
CA THR A 2 -7.62 -17.26 -12.91
C THR A 2 -6.78 -17.11 -11.66
N GLY A 3 -5.63 -16.41 -11.73
CA GLY A 3 -4.78 -16.14 -10.57
C GLY A 3 -5.48 -15.19 -9.59
N THR A 4 -4.99 -15.17 -8.35
CA THR A 4 -5.50 -14.29 -7.30
C THR A 4 -4.48 -13.18 -7.04
N PHE A 5 -4.93 -11.92 -6.97
CA PHE A 5 -4.16 -10.77 -6.51
C PHE A 5 -4.72 -10.26 -5.19
N VAL A 6 -3.85 -9.88 -4.28
CA VAL A 6 -4.23 -9.11 -3.12
C VAL A 6 -4.31 -7.64 -3.52
N LEU A 7 -5.49 -7.05 -3.35
CA LEU A 7 -5.76 -5.64 -3.66
C LEU A 7 -5.75 -4.81 -2.39
N SER A 8 -4.99 -3.72 -2.41
CA SER A 8 -4.94 -2.80 -1.28
C SER A 8 -4.91 -1.34 -1.70
N PHE A 9 -5.32 -0.49 -0.78
CA PHE A 9 -5.25 0.97 -0.90
C PHE A 9 -4.52 1.54 0.32
N ASP A 10 -3.64 2.51 0.09
CA ASP A 10 -3.05 3.27 1.17
C ASP A 10 -3.96 4.49 1.43
N PHE A 11 -4.61 4.50 2.61
CA PHE A 11 -5.51 5.55 3.07
C PHE A 11 -4.69 6.69 3.68
N GLU A 12 -4.10 7.47 2.77
CA GLU A 12 -3.18 8.55 3.08
C GLU A 12 -3.50 9.82 2.30
N ASP A 13 -3.37 10.98 2.94
CA ASP A 13 -3.59 12.28 2.30
C ASP A 13 -2.31 12.75 1.57
N TRP A 14 -2.37 12.76 0.25
CA TRP A 14 -1.24 13.13 -0.59
C TRP A 14 -0.84 14.62 -0.48
N HIS A 15 -1.76 15.53 -0.12
CA HIS A 15 -1.45 16.94 0.15
C HIS A 15 -0.51 17.06 1.34
N GLN A 16 -0.79 16.34 2.42
CA GLN A 16 0.06 16.32 3.61
C GLN A 16 1.43 15.76 3.30
N ILE A 17 1.50 14.70 2.50
CA ILE A 17 2.78 14.11 2.08
C ILE A 17 3.62 15.10 1.27
N VAL A 18 3.01 15.90 0.38
CA VAL A 18 3.72 16.96 -0.36
C VAL A 18 4.21 18.05 0.58
N ARG A 19 3.36 18.54 1.47
CA ARG A 19 3.70 19.59 2.44
C ARG A 19 4.83 19.15 3.36
N ARG A 20 4.78 17.93 3.88
CA ARG A 20 5.83 17.35 4.72
C ARG A 20 7.19 17.29 4.01
N ARG A 21 7.22 16.94 2.72
CA ARG A 21 8.45 17.00 1.91
C ARG A 21 9.04 18.39 1.81
N LEU A 22 8.22 19.41 1.95
CA LEU A 22 8.61 20.83 1.92
C LEU A 22 8.93 21.38 3.31
N GLY A 23 8.97 20.53 4.34
CA GLY A 23 9.29 20.90 5.71
C GLY A 23 8.10 21.43 6.54
N HIS A 24 6.88 21.23 6.06
CA HIS A 24 5.64 21.58 6.77
C HIS A 24 5.00 20.33 7.32
N ASP A 25 5.12 20.10 8.60
CA ASP A 25 4.65 18.90 9.32
C ASP A 25 3.50 19.23 10.27
N ASP A 26 2.60 20.08 9.82
CA ASP A 26 1.51 20.61 10.65
C ASP A 26 0.17 19.84 10.47
N TRP A 27 0.07 18.95 9.50
CA TRP A 27 -1.15 18.17 9.18
C TRP A 27 -2.45 18.99 9.08
N ARG A 28 -2.36 20.32 8.94
CA ARG A 28 -3.51 21.25 8.98
C ARG A 28 -4.20 21.43 7.63
N HIS A 29 -3.52 21.13 6.55
CA HIS A 29 -3.98 21.44 5.20
C HIS A 29 -4.05 20.14 4.38
N GLY A 30 -5.11 19.38 4.62
CA GLY A 30 -5.40 18.16 3.86
C GLY A 30 -5.96 18.43 2.47
N ASP A 31 -6.12 17.36 1.72
CA ASP A 31 -6.84 17.37 0.46
C ASP A 31 -8.34 17.56 0.72
N PRO A 32 -8.95 18.69 0.32
CA PRO A 32 -10.38 18.91 0.53
C PRO A 32 -11.27 17.91 -0.23
N ALA A 33 -10.70 17.19 -1.20
CA ALA A 33 -11.40 16.17 -1.98
C ALA A 33 -11.14 14.74 -1.48
N PHE A 34 -10.42 14.54 -0.36
CA PHE A 34 -10.03 13.22 0.13
C PHE A 34 -11.24 12.29 0.32
N ASP A 35 -12.28 12.73 1.02
CA ASP A 35 -13.49 11.92 1.27
C ASP A 35 -14.17 11.50 -0.04
N ARG A 36 -14.21 12.41 -1.02
CA ARG A 36 -14.73 12.10 -2.35
C ARG A 36 -13.86 11.10 -3.10
N HIS A 37 -12.53 11.17 -2.96
CA HIS A 37 -11.62 10.18 -3.56
C HIS A 37 -11.82 8.80 -2.95
N VAL A 38 -12.07 8.73 -1.63
CA VAL A 38 -12.43 7.49 -0.96
C VAL A 38 -13.77 6.97 -1.47
N ALA A 39 -14.80 7.82 -1.54
CA ALA A 39 -16.12 7.41 -2.05
C ALA A 39 -16.04 6.85 -3.47
N LEU A 40 -15.35 7.52 -4.41
CA LEU A 40 -15.14 7.02 -5.77
C LEU A 40 -14.43 5.66 -5.80
N THR A 41 -13.49 5.45 -4.88
CA THR A 41 -12.79 4.16 -4.74
C THR A 41 -13.76 3.07 -4.28
N LEU A 42 -14.57 3.36 -3.28
CA LEU A 42 -15.55 2.43 -2.74
C LEU A 42 -16.64 2.09 -3.77
N ASP A 43 -17.13 3.08 -4.50
CA ASP A 43 -18.13 2.87 -5.55
C ASP A 43 -17.59 1.96 -6.66
N LEU A 44 -16.32 2.14 -7.08
CA LEU A 44 -15.67 1.24 -8.02
C LEU A 44 -15.58 -0.19 -7.48
N LEU A 45 -15.22 -0.37 -6.21
CA LEU A 45 -15.09 -1.68 -5.60
C LEU A 45 -16.45 -2.38 -5.47
N ASP A 46 -17.51 -1.64 -5.13
CA ASP A 46 -18.88 -2.15 -5.09
C ASP A 46 -19.36 -2.60 -6.48
N GLU A 47 -19.16 -1.77 -7.51
CA GLU A 47 -19.50 -2.12 -8.89
C GLU A 47 -18.78 -3.40 -9.38
N LEU A 48 -17.55 -3.62 -8.92
CA LEU A 48 -16.78 -4.81 -9.25
C LEU A 48 -17.10 -6.01 -8.35
N ASN A 49 -17.90 -5.82 -7.30
CA ASN A 49 -18.14 -6.79 -6.23
C ASN A 49 -16.83 -7.33 -5.63
N VAL A 50 -15.92 -6.42 -5.30
CA VAL A 50 -14.57 -6.70 -4.78
C VAL A 50 -14.37 -6.01 -3.44
N THR A 51 -13.86 -6.74 -2.46
CA THR A 51 -13.33 -6.15 -1.23
C THR A 51 -11.80 -6.00 -1.32
N ALA A 52 -11.27 -5.01 -0.62
CA ALA A 52 -9.84 -4.69 -0.58
C ALA A 52 -9.38 -4.43 0.85
N THR A 53 -8.07 -4.33 1.06
CA THR A 53 -7.49 -3.88 2.32
C THR A 53 -7.09 -2.42 2.23
N PHE A 54 -7.51 -1.60 3.20
CA PHE A 54 -7.10 -0.20 3.31
C PHE A 54 -6.08 -0.07 4.44
N PHE A 55 -4.84 0.29 4.11
CA PHE A 55 -3.81 0.61 5.08
C PHE A 55 -3.93 2.07 5.51
N VAL A 56 -4.32 2.28 6.75
CA VAL A 56 -4.77 3.57 7.29
C VAL A 56 -3.63 4.27 8.01
N ALA A 57 -3.29 5.49 7.58
CA ALA A 57 -2.46 6.39 8.35
C ALA A 57 -3.31 7.06 9.44
N GLY A 58 -2.91 6.94 10.72
CA GLY A 58 -3.72 7.38 11.86
C GLY A 58 -4.11 8.85 11.79
N VAL A 59 -3.18 9.73 11.44
CA VAL A 59 -3.45 11.17 11.28
C VAL A 59 -4.47 11.46 10.16
N THR A 60 -4.55 10.61 9.14
CA THR A 60 -5.58 10.74 8.11
C THR A 60 -6.93 10.28 8.62
N ALA A 61 -6.97 9.21 9.42
CA ALA A 61 -8.19 8.74 10.08
C ALA A 61 -8.76 9.78 11.07
N GLU A 62 -7.90 10.44 11.87
CA GLU A 62 -8.31 11.52 12.77
C GLU A 62 -9.01 12.68 12.01
N ARG A 63 -8.61 12.96 10.79
CA ARG A 63 -9.15 14.03 9.97
C ARG A 63 -10.37 13.65 9.15
N HIS A 64 -10.47 12.39 8.76
CA HIS A 64 -11.48 11.84 7.87
C HIS A 64 -12.17 10.61 8.48
N PRO A 65 -12.70 10.74 9.74
CA PRO A 65 -13.25 9.59 10.45
C PRO A 65 -14.47 9.00 9.73
N GLU A 66 -15.29 9.83 9.08
CA GLU A 66 -16.47 9.34 8.36
C GLU A 66 -16.08 8.50 7.13
N ALA A 67 -15.05 8.93 6.39
CA ALA A 67 -14.52 8.14 5.28
C ALA A 67 -13.98 6.77 5.74
N LEU A 68 -13.31 6.71 6.90
CA LEU A 68 -12.85 5.44 7.45
C LEU A 68 -14.00 4.55 7.91
N ARG A 69 -15.03 5.11 8.55
CA ARG A 69 -16.25 4.37 8.92
C ARG A 69 -16.94 3.77 7.69
N GLU A 70 -17.01 4.54 6.60
CA GLU A 70 -17.60 4.08 5.35
C GLU A 70 -16.80 2.91 4.74
N VAL A 71 -15.47 3.00 4.74
CA VAL A 71 -14.58 1.88 4.32
C VAL A 71 -14.90 0.61 5.11
N ALA A 72 -14.98 0.72 6.44
CA ALA A 72 -15.27 -0.42 7.31
C ALA A 72 -16.71 -0.95 7.12
N ALA A 73 -17.71 -0.04 6.99
CA ALA A 73 -19.12 -0.39 6.81
C ALA A 73 -19.39 -1.15 5.51
N ARG A 74 -18.65 -0.84 4.43
CA ARG A 74 -18.70 -1.60 3.15
C ARG A 74 -17.93 -2.91 3.20
N GLY A 75 -17.43 -3.32 4.37
CA GLY A 75 -16.82 -4.62 4.58
C GLY A 75 -15.40 -4.75 4.05
N HIS A 76 -14.68 -3.68 3.82
CA HIS A 76 -13.26 -3.74 3.50
C HIS A 76 -12.42 -4.06 4.73
N GLU A 77 -11.23 -4.60 4.51
CA GLU A 77 -10.28 -4.85 5.58
C GLU A 77 -9.51 -3.57 5.93
N ILE A 78 -9.33 -3.32 7.22
CA ILE A 78 -8.53 -2.20 7.72
C ILE A 78 -7.17 -2.75 8.17
N GLY A 79 -6.10 -2.18 7.63
CA GLY A 79 -4.72 -2.39 8.04
C GLY A 79 -4.12 -1.09 8.62
N CYS A 80 -2.98 -1.21 9.31
CA CYS A 80 -2.26 -0.09 9.89
C CYS A 80 -1.16 0.43 8.96
N HIS A 81 -1.06 1.76 8.80
CA HIS A 81 -0.01 2.42 7.99
C HIS A 81 0.87 3.37 8.81
N GLY A 82 0.97 3.10 10.14
CA GLY A 82 1.57 4.03 11.09
C GLY A 82 0.67 5.23 11.34
N HIS A 83 1.00 6.02 12.37
CA HIS A 83 0.19 7.20 12.70
C HIS A 83 0.60 8.41 11.87
N ASP A 84 1.86 8.83 11.99
CA ASP A 84 2.39 10.07 11.40
C ASP A 84 2.96 9.90 9.98
N HIS A 85 2.81 8.74 9.36
CA HIS A 85 3.35 8.45 8.03
C HIS A 85 4.85 8.80 7.90
N ARG A 86 5.67 8.43 8.90
CA ARG A 86 7.11 8.67 8.93
C ARG A 86 7.91 7.51 8.33
N HIS A 87 9.09 7.79 7.78
CA HIS A 87 10.03 6.74 7.41
C HIS A 87 10.56 6.02 8.66
N LEU A 88 10.48 4.69 8.71
CA LEU A 88 10.92 3.91 9.87
C LEU A 88 12.38 4.14 10.24
N TYR A 89 13.27 4.28 9.25
CA TYR A 89 14.70 4.52 9.52
C TYR A 89 15.00 5.90 10.14
N ARG A 90 14.00 6.71 10.41
CA ARG A 90 14.07 7.97 11.14
C ARG A 90 13.49 7.88 12.54
N LEU A 91 13.06 6.70 12.94
CA LEU A 91 12.46 6.41 14.23
C LEU A 91 13.37 5.51 15.06
N THR A 92 13.35 5.67 16.37
CA THR A 92 13.81 4.64 17.29
C THR A 92 12.79 3.50 17.35
N PRO A 93 13.15 2.31 17.85
CA PRO A 93 12.20 1.24 18.09
C PRO A 93 11.02 1.66 18.99
N GLU A 94 11.27 2.47 20.01
CA GLU A 94 10.27 3.00 20.93
C GLU A 94 9.30 3.95 20.22
N GLU A 95 9.84 4.93 19.48
CA GLU A 95 9.03 5.87 18.69
C GLU A 95 8.17 5.13 17.64
N PHE A 96 8.68 4.07 17.04
CA PHE A 96 7.92 3.24 16.13
C PHE A 96 6.78 2.51 16.82
N ARG A 97 7.05 1.90 17.99
CA ARG A 97 6.02 1.23 18.78
C ARG A 97 4.90 2.19 19.18
N ASP A 98 5.25 3.38 19.62
CA ASP A 98 4.28 4.40 20.02
C ASP A 98 3.47 4.93 18.83
N ASP A 99 4.11 5.16 17.68
CA ASP A 99 3.45 5.57 16.44
C ASP A 99 2.41 4.52 15.98
N VAL A 100 2.78 3.24 16.03
CA VAL A 100 1.87 2.15 15.65
C VAL A 100 0.72 2.01 16.66
N ARG A 101 0.99 2.05 17.98
CA ARG A 101 -0.06 1.98 19.01
C ARG A 101 -1.08 3.11 18.85
N ARG A 102 -0.59 4.34 18.69
CA ARG A 102 -1.49 5.48 18.44
C ARG A 102 -2.34 5.29 17.21
N CYS A 103 -1.80 4.73 16.14
CA CYS A 103 -2.57 4.41 14.94
C CYS A 103 -3.67 3.38 15.22
N LEU A 104 -3.35 2.32 15.98
CA LEU A 104 -4.32 1.29 16.37
C LEU A 104 -5.44 1.87 17.23
N ASP A 105 -5.11 2.74 18.21
CA ASP A 105 -6.09 3.41 19.06
C ASP A 105 -7.07 4.24 18.22
N VAL A 106 -6.54 5.07 17.31
CA VAL A 106 -7.36 5.90 16.41
C VAL A 106 -8.28 5.05 15.53
N ILE A 107 -7.77 3.96 14.96
CA ILE A 107 -8.57 3.05 14.12
C ILE A 107 -9.67 2.40 14.96
N GLY A 108 -9.32 1.87 16.13
CA GLY A 108 -10.26 1.24 17.06
C GLY A 108 -11.37 2.20 17.51
N GLU A 109 -11.02 3.41 17.93
CA GLU A 109 -11.97 4.46 18.32
C GLU A 109 -12.87 4.92 17.17
N THR A 110 -12.33 4.95 15.94
CA THR A 110 -13.07 5.45 14.78
C THR A 110 -14.07 4.44 14.23
N CYS A 111 -13.66 3.18 14.05
CA CYS A 111 -14.49 2.18 13.36
C CYS A 111 -14.54 0.79 14.04
N GLY A 112 -13.95 0.63 15.22
CA GLY A 112 -13.96 -0.63 15.97
C GLY A 112 -13.12 -1.74 15.31
N ALA A 113 -12.29 -1.44 14.32
CA ALA A 113 -11.47 -2.42 13.65
C ALA A 113 -10.20 -2.73 14.45
N GLU A 114 -9.78 -4.00 14.40
CA GLU A 114 -8.51 -4.49 14.94
C GLU A 114 -7.61 -4.91 13.77
N PRO A 115 -6.66 -4.06 13.32
CA PRO A 115 -5.81 -4.35 12.18
C PRO A 115 -4.93 -5.58 12.40
N LEU A 116 -5.02 -6.58 11.53
CA LEU A 116 -4.12 -7.73 11.53
C LEU A 116 -2.89 -7.51 10.66
N GLY A 117 -2.88 -6.49 9.82
CA GLY A 117 -1.83 -6.18 8.86
C GLY A 117 -1.22 -4.82 9.03
N TYR A 118 0.08 -4.75 8.74
CA TYR A 118 0.84 -3.52 8.71
C TYR A 118 1.43 -3.26 7.32
N ARG A 119 1.56 -2.01 6.97
CA ARG A 119 2.38 -1.55 5.85
C ARG A 119 3.17 -0.32 6.27
N ALA A 120 4.49 -0.37 6.11
CA ALA A 120 5.33 0.77 6.44
C ALA A 120 5.13 1.92 5.45
N PRO A 121 4.94 3.16 5.92
CA PRO A 121 5.01 4.34 5.09
C PRO A 121 6.26 4.32 4.21
N TRP A 122 6.09 4.66 2.91
CA TRP A 122 7.19 4.67 1.94
C TRP A 122 7.88 3.31 1.73
N PHE A 123 7.28 2.19 2.11
CA PHE A 123 7.95 0.88 2.09
C PHE A 123 9.31 0.94 2.80
N SER A 124 9.33 1.54 3.99
CA SER A 124 10.57 1.96 4.67
C SER A 124 11.16 0.92 5.61
N ILE A 125 10.58 -0.29 5.74
CA ILE A 125 11.26 -1.43 6.35
C ILE A 125 12.43 -1.81 5.46
N ASN A 126 13.63 -1.89 6.06
CA ASN A 126 14.86 -2.17 5.33
C ASN A 126 15.92 -2.80 6.26
N ARG A 127 17.17 -2.89 5.78
CA ARG A 127 18.28 -3.48 6.55
C ARG A 127 18.66 -2.71 7.83
N GLU A 128 18.27 -1.44 7.92
CA GLU A 128 18.56 -0.56 9.06
C GLU A 128 17.48 -0.68 10.15
N THR A 129 16.33 -1.30 9.83
CA THR A 129 15.17 -1.45 10.71
C THR A 129 14.78 -2.90 10.98
N PRO A 130 15.74 -3.82 11.29
CA PRO A 130 15.43 -5.25 11.49
C PRO A 130 14.54 -5.50 12.71
N TRP A 131 14.53 -4.58 13.66
CA TRP A 131 13.73 -4.60 14.87
C TRP A 131 12.23 -4.40 14.62
N ALA A 132 11.84 -3.86 13.45
CA ALA A 132 10.45 -3.55 13.14
C ALA A 132 9.53 -4.78 13.20
N TYR A 133 9.97 -5.90 12.65
CA TYR A 133 9.18 -7.14 12.65
C TYR A 133 8.92 -7.70 14.05
N GLY A 134 9.92 -7.62 14.95
CA GLY A 134 9.74 -8.01 16.36
C GLY A 134 8.63 -7.18 17.03
N ILE A 135 8.66 -5.86 16.83
CA ILE A 135 7.65 -4.95 17.38
C ILE A 135 6.26 -5.21 16.78
N LEU A 136 6.17 -5.42 15.47
CA LEU A 136 4.88 -5.74 14.82
C LEU A 136 4.28 -7.02 15.40
N ARG A 137 5.09 -8.07 15.59
CA ARG A 137 4.64 -9.32 16.22
C ARG A 137 4.17 -9.10 17.67
N GLU A 138 4.93 -8.35 18.47
CA GLU A 138 4.56 -7.99 19.86
C GLU A 138 3.23 -7.23 19.93
N LEU A 139 2.92 -6.42 18.91
CA LEU A 139 1.67 -5.68 18.78
C LEU A 139 0.53 -6.50 18.18
N GLY A 140 0.73 -7.79 17.90
CA GLY A 140 -0.31 -8.71 17.46
C GLY A 140 -0.54 -8.76 15.94
N PHE A 141 0.29 -8.10 15.14
CA PHE A 141 0.16 -8.19 13.69
C PHE A 141 0.45 -9.61 13.17
N ARG A 142 -0.33 -10.03 12.19
CA ARG A 142 -0.22 -11.34 11.52
C ARG A 142 0.54 -11.25 10.21
N TYR A 143 0.54 -10.08 9.58
CA TYR A 143 1.26 -9.83 8.33
C TYR A 143 1.78 -8.41 8.22
N ASP A 144 2.83 -8.29 7.42
CA ASP A 144 3.39 -7.06 6.88
C ASP A 144 3.37 -7.08 5.35
N SER A 145 3.27 -5.91 4.73
CA SER A 145 3.37 -5.75 3.29
C SER A 145 4.21 -4.52 2.93
N SER A 146 5.45 -4.52 3.43
CA SER A 146 6.35 -3.36 3.31
C SER A 146 7.51 -3.56 2.36
N LEU A 147 7.77 -4.79 1.88
CA LEU A 147 8.92 -5.03 1.00
C LEU A 147 8.56 -4.86 -0.47
N TYR A 148 9.29 -3.99 -1.14
CA TYR A 148 9.10 -3.68 -2.55
C TYR A 148 10.42 -3.72 -3.33
N ASP A 149 10.68 -4.79 -4.08
CA ASP A 149 11.88 -4.96 -4.93
C ASP A 149 11.80 -4.10 -6.19
N SER A 150 11.67 -2.78 -6.00
CA SER A 150 11.70 -1.80 -7.08
C SER A 150 13.07 -1.11 -7.20
N PRO A 151 13.41 -0.49 -8.32
CA PRO A 151 14.65 0.23 -8.48
C PRO A 151 14.92 1.28 -7.39
N ARG A 152 13.86 1.85 -6.82
CA ARG A 152 13.93 2.86 -5.77
C ARG A 152 14.36 2.27 -4.42
N TYR A 153 13.90 1.06 -4.07
CA TYR A 153 14.07 0.48 -2.72
C TYR A 153 15.10 -0.64 -2.68
N ARG A 154 15.36 -1.31 -3.80
CA ARG A 154 16.23 -2.50 -3.92
C ARG A 154 17.59 -2.39 -3.20
N ARG A 155 18.21 -1.22 -3.22
CA ARG A 155 19.54 -1.04 -2.60
C ARG A 155 19.51 -1.11 -1.07
N ARG A 156 18.34 -0.90 -0.47
CA ARG A 156 18.18 -0.86 1.00
C ARG A 156 17.59 -2.15 1.57
N ILE A 157 17.03 -3.01 0.73
CA ILE A 157 16.42 -4.27 1.14
C ILE A 157 17.33 -5.46 0.78
N ARG A 158 17.12 -6.59 1.45
CA ARG A 158 17.73 -7.87 1.02
C ARG A 158 16.99 -8.37 -0.23
N PRO A 159 17.57 -9.36 -0.97
CA PRO A 159 16.79 -10.06 -1.98
C PRO A 159 15.47 -10.55 -1.36
N VAL A 160 14.36 -10.16 -1.97
CA VAL A 160 13.01 -10.45 -1.47
C VAL A 160 12.41 -11.57 -2.32
N PRO A 161 11.80 -12.62 -1.73
CA PRO A 161 10.98 -13.57 -2.50
C PRO A 161 9.87 -12.87 -3.28
N THR A 162 9.34 -13.51 -4.31
CA THR A 162 8.17 -12.99 -5.03
C THR A 162 6.85 -13.43 -4.39
N SER A 163 6.86 -14.56 -3.71
CA SER A 163 5.71 -15.07 -2.93
C SER A 163 5.79 -14.62 -1.49
N PRO A 164 4.67 -14.58 -0.77
CA PRO A 164 4.64 -14.41 0.67
C PRO A 164 5.54 -15.39 1.39
N PHE A 165 6.16 -14.96 2.48
CA PHE A 165 7.05 -15.78 3.28
C PHE A 165 6.97 -15.40 4.78
N ARG A 166 7.29 -16.35 5.65
CA ARG A 166 7.38 -16.10 7.08
C ARG A 166 8.66 -15.33 7.38
N VAL A 167 8.50 -14.19 8.07
CA VAL A 167 9.63 -13.40 8.57
C VAL A 167 10.08 -13.94 9.91
N ASP A 168 9.10 -14.33 10.74
CA ASP A 168 9.26 -14.90 12.07
C ASP A 168 8.06 -15.80 12.39
N GLU A 169 8.08 -16.52 13.51
CA GLU A 169 6.91 -17.28 13.97
C GLU A 169 5.71 -16.33 14.16
N GLY A 170 4.64 -16.61 13.43
CA GLY A 170 3.38 -15.85 13.49
C GLY A 170 3.30 -14.59 12.62
N LEU A 171 4.39 -14.12 11.97
CA LEU A 171 4.36 -12.94 11.10
C LEU A 171 4.74 -13.28 9.66
N TRP A 172 3.87 -12.92 8.73
CA TRP A 172 4.08 -13.07 7.29
C TRP A 172 4.50 -11.75 6.65
N GLU A 173 5.41 -11.82 5.66
CA GLU A 173 5.66 -10.72 4.72
C GLU A 173 5.00 -11.05 3.39
N PHE A 174 4.23 -10.09 2.87
CA PHE A 174 3.61 -10.12 1.54
C PHE A 174 4.26 -9.07 0.65
N PRO A 175 5.26 -9.44 -0.13
CA PRO A 175 5.97 -8.47 -0.97
C PRO A 175 5.09 -7.88 -2.07
N ILE A 176 5.34 -6.61 -2.37
CA ILE A 176 4.68 -5.90 -3.46
C ILE A 176 5.06 -6.52 -4.81
N ALA A 177 4.10 -6.68 -5.69
CA ALA A 177 4.24 -7.42 -6.95
C ALA A 177 5.32 -6.85 -7.89
N VAL A 178 6.23 -7.72 -8.30
CA VAL A 178 7.31 -7.44 -9.25
C VAL A 178 7.42 -8.59 -10.24
N ALA A 179 7.26 -8.33 -11.53
CA ALA A 179 7.55 -9.34 -12.56
C ALA A 179 9.07 -9.43 -12.79
N ARG A 180 9.65 -10.60 -12.54
CA ARG A 180 11.08 -10.83 -12.71
C ARG A 180 11.39 -11.50 -14.04
N TYR A 181 12.31 -10.88 -14.80
CA TYR A 181 12.83 -11.37 -16.07
C TYR A 181 14.35 -11.41 -15.99
N ARG A 182 14.97 -12.56 -15.83
CA ARG A 182 16.43 -12.69 -15.71
C ARG A 182 17.11 -11.52 -14.95
N ARG A 183 17.48 -10.44 -15.66
CA ARG A 183 18.11 -9.24 -15.10
C ARG A 183 17.17 -8.04 -14.93
N LEU A 184 15.94 -8.11 -15.46
CA LEU A 184 14.95 -7.04 -15.37
C LEU A 184 13.90 -7.37 -14.32
N HIS A 185 13.73 -6.47 -13.38
CA HIS A 185 12.63 -6.48 -12.41
C HIS A 185 11.65 -5.36 -12.75
N LEU A 186 10.47 -5.72 -13.22
CA LEU A 186 9.42 -4.77 -13.59
C LEU A 186 8.45 -4.63 -12.42
N PRO A 187 8.47 -3.49 -11.70
CA PRO A 187 7.57 -3.28 -10.57
C PRO A 187 6.14 -3.08 -11.09
N LEU A 188 5.21 -3.92 -10.64
CA LEU A 188 3.82 -3.87 -11.10
C LEU A 188 2.82 -3.67 -9.94
N GLY A 189 3.32 -3.62 -8.71
CA GLY A 189 2.44 -3.50 -7.56
C GLY A 189 1.79 -2.14 -7.41
N GLY A 190 2.41 -1.04 -7.88
CA GLY A 190 1.90 0.31 -7.65
C GLY A 190 1.28 0.97 -8.88
N GLY A 191 0.29 1.84 -8.66
CA GLY A 191 -0.49 2.51 -9.70
C GLY A 191 0.33 3.27 -10.74
N THR A 192 1.52 3.78 -10.40
CA THR A 192 2.40 4.45 -11.37
C THR A 192 2.70 3.57 -12.59
N TYR A 193 2.99 2.29 -12.40
CA TYR A 193 3.28 1.37 -13.51
C TYR A 193 2.03 1.00 -14.27
N TRP A 194 0.90 0.95 -13.60
CA TRP A 194 -0.40 0.68 -14.24
C TRP A 194 -0.81 1.78 -15.23
N ARG A 195 -0.46 3.04 -14.99
CA ARG A 195 -0.81 4.16 -15.86
C ARG A 195 0.22 4.47 -16.95
N VAL A 196 1.51 4.15 -16.75
CA VAL A 196 2.56 4.51 -17.72
C VAL A 196 2.91 3.39 -18.71
N LEU A 197 2.75 2.12 -18.31
CA LEU A 197 3.06 0.99 -19.19
C LEU A 197 2.01 0.85 -20.31
N PRO A 198 2.41 0.43 -21.51
CA PRO A 198 1.46 -0.02 -22.52
C PRO A 198 0.61 -1.19 -22.01
N ALA A 199 -0.68 -1.24 -22.36
CA ALA A 199 -1.61 -2.26 -21.86
C ALA A 199 -1.10 -3.70 -22.06
N ALA A 200 -0.54 -4.00 -23.24
CA ALA A 200 0.01 -5.33 -23.53
C ALA A 200 1.19 -5.70 -22.64
N VAL A 201 2.05 -4.73 -22.28
CA VAL A 201 3.18 -4.96 -21.36
C VAL A 201 2.68 -5.20 -19.95
N LEU A 202 1.72 -4.40 -19.49
CA LEU A 202 1.09 -4.58 -18.19
C LEU A 202 0.43 -5.96 -18.07
N ARG A 203 -0.43 -6.33 -19.05
CA ARG A 203 -1.10 -7.64 -19.07
C ARG A 203 -0.12 -8.80 -18.98
N ARG A 204 0.90 -8.83 -19.86
CA ARG A 204 1.93 -9.88 -19.83
C ARG A 204 2.72 -9.90 -18.52
N GLY A 205 2.96 -8.72 -17.95
CA GLY A 205 3.61 -8.58 -16.65
C GLY A 205 2.77 -9.17 -15.51
N LEU A 206 1.47 -8.88 -15.46
CA LEU A 206 0.54 -9.43 -14.47
C LEU A 206 0.42 -10.96 -14.61
N ASP A 207 0.31 -11.49 -15.84
CA ASP A 207 0.31 -12.93 -16.08
C ASP A 207 1.61 -13.59 -15.58
N ARG A 208 2.73 -12.91 -15.72
CA ARG A 208 4.00 -13.41 -15.20
C ARG A 208 4.06 -13.39 -13.69
N VAL A 209 3.59 -12.32 -13.06
CA VAL A 209 3.56 -12.19 -11.60
C VAL A 209 2.75 -13.32 -10.96
N VAL A 210 1.57 -13.64 -11.51
CA VAL A 210 0.73 -14.75 -11.03
C VAL A 210 1.45 -16.11 -11.13
N ARG A 211 2.33 -16.28 -12.12
CA ARG A 211 3.15 -17.51 -12.23
C ARG A 211 4.34 -17.52 -11.27
N GLN A 212 4.75 -16.37 -10.74
CA GLN A 212 5.92 -16.21 -9.88
C GLN A 212 5.59 -16.04 -8.41
N SER A 213 4.34 -15.71 -8.09
CA SER A 213 3.87 -15.46 -6.73
C SER A 213 2.54 -16.15 -6.48
N THR A 214 2.39 -16.70 -5.29
CA THR A 214 1.11 -17.32 -4.86
C THR A 214 0.04 -16.24 -4.66
N PHE A 215 0.39 -15.15 -4.00
CA PHE A 215 -0.50 -14.02 -3.70
C PHE A 215 0.22 -12.69 -3.97
N PRO A 216 0.34 -12.28 -5.24
CA PRO A 216 0.96 -11.01 -5.58
C PRO A 216 0.10 -9.84 -5.08
N VAL A 217 0.76 -8.84 -4.50
CA VAL A 217 0.12 -7.65 -3.92
C VAL A 217 0.18 -6.48 -4.90
N VAL A 218 -0.97 -5.85 -5.14
CA VAL A 218 -1.07 -4.56 -5.82
C VAL A 218 -1.65 -3.51 -4.89
N TYR A 219 -1.19 -2.27 -5.02
CA TYR A 219 -1.66 -1.17 -4.20
C TYR A 219 -1.88 0.10 -5.01
N PHE A 220 -2.85 0.87 -4.56
CA PHE A 220 -3.21 2.17 -5.10
C PHE A 220 -3.48 3.14 -3.96
N HIS A 221 -3.77 4.38 -4.31
CA HIS A 221 -4.24 5.39 -3.37
C HIS A 221 -5.59 5.93 -3.86
N PRO A 222 -6.52 6.33 -2.98
CA PRO A 222 -7.82 6.85 -3.41
C PRO A 222 -7.72 7.99 -4.42
N TYR A 223 -6.76 8.91 -4.26
CA TYR A 223 -6.54 10.01 -5.20
C TYR A 223 -6.15 9.57 -6.62
N GLU A 224 -5.67 8.35 -6.80
CA GLU A 224 -5.31 7.84 -8.13
C GLU A 224 -6.53 7.55 -9.00
N LEU A 225 -7.72 7.41 -8.41
CA LEU A 225 -9.00 7.22 -9.10
C LEU A 225 -9.74 8.54 -9.33
N ALA A 226 -9.28 9.64 -8.77
CA ALA A 226 -9.90 10.94 -8.94
C ALA A 226 -9.94 11.40 -10.40
N PRO A 227 -11.07 11.88 -10.95
CA PRO A 227 -11.18 12.29 -12.34
C PRO A 227 -10.53 13.65 -12.62
N GLU A 228 -10.48 14.54 -11.63
CA GLU A 228 -9.89 15.87 -11.72
C GLU A 228 -8.36 15.85 -11.70
N THR A 229 -7.76 16.93 -12.17
CA THR A 229 -6.30 17.13 -12.04
C THR A 229 -5.92 17.29 -10.57
N LEU A 230 -4.98 16.47 -10.11
CA LEU A 230 -4.43 16.61 -8.75
C LEU A 230 -3.58 17.87 -8.66
N GLU A 231 -3.94 18.74 -7.75
CA GLU A 231 -3.22 19.99 -7.46
C GLU A 231 -3.05 20.14 -5.95
N VAL A 232 -1.89 20.62 -5.53
CA VAL A 232 -1.63 20.98 -4.14
C VAL A 232 -1.10 22.39 -4.09
N ALA A 233 -1.70 23.21 -3.24
CA ALA A 233 -1.20 24.56 -2.97
C ALA A 233 0.14 24.46 -2.25
N LEU A 234 1.18 25.00 -2.88
CA LEU A 234 2.50 25.02 -2.27
C LEU A 234 2.55 26.14 -1.20
N PRO A 235 3.16 25.86 -0.04
CA PRO A 235 3.29 26.86 1.02
C PRO A 235 3.93 28.16 0.56
N PRO A 236 3.53 29.32 1.12
CA PRO A 236 4.23 30.58 0.88
C PRO A 236 5.72 30.44 1.18
N GLY A 237 6.57 31.10 0.40
CA GLY A 237 8.03 31.00 0.58
C GLY A 237 8.70 29.77 -0.02
N THR A 238 7.95 28.81 -0.60
CA THR A 238 8.56 27.67 -1.29
C THR A 238 9.56 28.12 -2.35
N GLY A 239 10.81 27.69 -2.23
CA GLY A 239 11.90 28.09 -3.13
C GLY A 239 11.72 27.58 -4.57
N ARG A 240 12.36 28.26 -5.54
CA ARG A 240 12.22 27.94 -6.99
C ARG A 240 12.51 26.47 -7.34
N LEU A 241 13.58 25.89 -6.77
CA LEU A 241 13.95 24.50 -7.02
C LEU A 241 12.88 23.51 -6.51
N ALA A 242 12.39 23.73 -5.29
CA ALA A 242 11.32 22.93 -4.70
C ALA A 242 10.03 23.04 -5.53
N ARG A 243 9.65 24.25 -5.97
CA ARG A 243 8.51 24.45 -6.88
C ARG A 243 8.66 23.66 -8.18
N LEU A 244 9.83 23.69 -8.80
CA LEU A 244 10.11 22.94 -10.04
C LEU A 244 10.00 21.42 -9.79
N GLN A 245 10.55 20.94 -8.70
CA GLN A 245 10.48 19.51 -8.33
C GLN A 245 9.04 19.06 -8.08
N GLU A 246 8.23 19.82 -7.33
CA GLU A 246 6.83 19.49 -7.09
C GLU A 246 5.98 19.63 -8.35
N THR A 247 6.26 20.58 -9.23
CA THR A 247 5.61 20.67 -10.55
C THR A 247 5.87 19.40 -11.38
N ARG A 248 7.12 18.92 -11.43
CA ARG A 248 7.44 17.66 -12.13
C ARG A 248 6.72 16.46 -11.50
N ARG A 249 6.65 16.40 -10.17
CA ARG A 249 5.92 15.34 -9.46
C ARG A 249 4.42 15.41 -9.74
N ARG A 250 3.84 16.61 -9.74
CA ARG A 250 2.43 16.84 -10.09
C ARG A 250 2.13 16.35 -11.50
N ILE A 251 2.94 16.74 -12.49
CA ILE A 251 2.81 16.25 -13.86
C ILE A 251 2.88 14.73 -13.88
N HIS A 252 3.89 14.15 -13.25
CA HIS A 252 4.04 12.70 -13.17
C HIS A 252 2.84 12.01 -12.52
N LYS A 253 2.28 12.56 -11.44
CA LYS A 253 1.08 12.00 -10.78
C LYS A 253 -0.16 12.05 -11.67
N ASN A 254 -0.30 13.05 -12.51
CA ASN A 254 -1.47 13.23 -13.38
C ASN A 254 -1.38 12.49 -14.73
N VAL A 255 -0.16 12.11 -15.18
CA VAL A 255 0.00 11.42 -16.47
C VAL A 255 -0.82 10.14 -16.52
N ARG A 256 -1.78 10.08 -17.45
CA ARG A 256 -2.63 8.92 -17.76
C ARG A 256 -3.33 8.31 -16.53
N ARG A 257 -3.56 9.08 -15.47
CA ARG A 257 -4.14 8.59 -14.22
C ARG A 257 -5.51 7.95 -14.43
N ARG A 258 -6.33 8.49 -15.33
CA ARG A 258 -7.64 7.93 -15.70
C ARG A 258 -7.59 6.48 -16.18
N LEU A 259 -6.43 6.00 -16.65
CA LEU A 259 -6.28 4.59 -17.03
C LEU A 259 -6.25 3.62 -15.85
N ILE A 260 -6.07 4.08 -14.60
CA ILE A 260 -5.97 3.20 -13.44
C ILE A 260 -7.31 2.49 -13.22
N GLU A 261 -8.40 3.22 -13.21
CA GLU A 261 -9.75 2.65 -13.07
C GLU A 261 -10.04 1.59 -14.15
N GLU A 262 -9.84 1.95 -15.43
CA GLU A 262 -10.02 1.02 -16.56
C GLU A 262 -9.22 -0.27 -16.36
N ARG A 263 -7.98 -0.14 -15.93
CA ARG A 263 -7.08 -1.29 -15.74
C ARG A 263 -7.41 -2.12 -14.52
N ILE A 264 -7.93 -1.51 -13.44
CA ILE A 264 -8.47 -2.27 -12.30
C ILE A 264 -9.69 -3.06 -12.76
N ARG A 265 -10.61 -2.48 -13.53
CA ARG A 265 -11.75 -3.17 -14.13
C ARG A 265 -11.29 -4.34 -15.02
N GLU A 266 -10.31 -4.12 -15.88
CA GLU A 266 -9.72 -5.18 -16.71
C GLU A 266 -9.09 -6.30 -15.87
N ALA A 267 -8.40 -5.95 -14.80
CA ALA A 267 -7.80 -6.91 -13.89
C ALA A 267 -8.85 -7.73 -13.14
N ALA A 268 -9.94 -7.12 -12.67
CA ALA A 268 -11.05 -7.80 -11.98
C ALA A 268 -11.77 -8.83 -12.87
N VAL A 269 -11.85 -8.58 -14.19
CA VAL A 269 -12.37 -9.57 -15.14
C VAL A 269 -11.43 -10.77 -15.31
N ARG A 270 -10.12 -10.56 -15.21
CA ARG A 270 -9.10 -11.58 -15.52
C ARG A 270 -8.62 -12.36 -14.30
N PHE A 271 -8.66 -11.75 -13.14
CA PHE A 271 -8.09 -12.27 -11.90
C PHE A 271 -9.09 -12.10 -10.76
N ARG A 272 -8.98 -12.95 -9.74
CA ARG A 272 -9.67 -12.74 -8.48
C ARG A 272 -8.90 -11.68 -7.68
N LEU A 273 -9.55 -10.59 -7.33
CA LEU A 273 -9.02 -9.53 -6.46
C LEU A 273 -9.59 -9.74 -5.06
N VAL A 274 -8.74 -9.78 -4.03
CA VAL A 274 -9.15 -10.09 -2.65
C VAL A 274 -8.40 -9.21 -1.63
N PRO A 275 -8.92 -8.99 -0.42
CA PRO A 275 -8.19 -8.40 0.69
C PRO A 275 -7.19 -9.41 1.28
N PHE A 276 -6.26 -8.95 2.12
CA PHE A 276 -5.29 -9.82 2.79
C PHE A 276 -5.95 -10.85 3.69
N ARG A 277 -7.03 -10.50 4.39
CA ARG A 277 -7.74 -11.43 5.30
C ARG A 277 -8.23 -12.72 4.62
N GLU A 278 -8.47 -12.71 3.30
CA GLU A 278 -8.85 -13.92 2.56
C GLU A 278 -7.68 -14.85 2.23
N VAL A 279 -6.45 -14.34 2.29
CA VAL A 279 -5.24 -15.12 1.99
C VAL A 279 -4.43 -15.45 3.24
N ILE A 280 -4.66 -14.74 4.34
CA ILE A 280 -4.20 -15.09 5.66
C ILE A 280 -5.30 -15.91 6.31
N GLN A 281 -5.26 -17.20 6.12
CA GLN A 281 -6.15 -18.05 6.89
C GLN A 281 -5.83 -17.88 8.38
N PRO A 282 -6.85 -17.90 9.28
CA PRO A 282 -6.58 -18.06 10.69
C PRO A 282 -5.71 -19.32 10.77
N ALA A 283 -4.56 -19.18 11.39
CA ALA A 283 -3.53 -20.19 11.44
C ALA A 283 -4.07 -21.49 12.03
N ASP A 284 -4.71 -22.27 11.20
CA ASP A 284 -4.74 -23.70 11.35
C ASP A 284 -3.37 -24.14 10.82
N ASP A 285 -2.45 -24.40 11.73
CA ASP A 285 -1.08 -24.86 11.46
C ASP A 285 -1.02 -26.19 10.66
N ARG A 286 -2.14 -26.63 10.09
CA ARG A 286 -2.34 -27.94 9.51
C ARG A 286 -2.16 -28.02 8.00
N ASP A 287 -2.02 -26.90 7.27
CA ASP A 287 -1.65 -26.95 5.85
C ASP A 287 -0.51 -26.02 5.47
N PRO A 288 0.75 -26.46 5.69
CA PRO A 288 1.93 -25.72 5.22
C PRO A 288 2.07 -25.68 3.69
N THR A 289 1.16 -26.32 2.94
CA THR A 289 1.29 -26.42 1.48
C THR A 289 0.78 -25.21 0.72
N LEU A 290 -0.11 -24.42 1.31
CA LEU A 290 -0.67 -23.23 0.67
C LEU A 290 0.31 -22.05 0.62
N LEU A 291 1.34 -22.04 1.46
CA LEU A 291 2.33 -20.97 1.58
C LEU A 291 3.78 -21.48 1.45
N ARG A 292 4.01 -22.63 0.82
CA ARG A 292 5.39 -23.06 0.54
C ARG A 292 6.05 -22.11 -0.44
N PRO A 293 7.25 -21.56 -0.11
CA PRO A 293 8.04 -20.85 -1.09
C PRO A 293 8.34 -21.79 -2.24
N ALA A 294 8.12 -21.32 -3.47
CA ALA A 294 8.70 -22.01 -4.61
C ALA A 294 10.21 -22.17 -4.33
N ARG A 295 10.70 -23.43 -4.31
CA ARG A 295 12.12 -23.71 -4.07
C ARG A 295 12.95 -22.77 -4.94
N ALA A 296 13.77 -21.94 -4.31
CA ALA A 296 14.81 -21.23 -5.01
C ALA A 296 15.69 -22.31 -5.67
N SER A 297 15.55 -22.48 -6.97
CA SER A 297 16.54 -23.18 -7.75
C SER A 297 17.80 -22.33 -7.73
N VAL A 298 18.84 -22.89 -7.16
CA VAL A 298 20.22 -22.42 -7.06
C VAL A 298 20.77 -21.96 -8.42
#